data_0fc5936eb879d2591add7901b85e2afa
#
_entry.id   0fc5936eb879d2591add7901b85e2afa
#
_cell.length_a   1.000
_cell.length_b   1.000
_cell.length_c   1.000
_cell.angle_alpha   90.00
_cell.angle_beta   90.00
_cell.angle_gamma   90.00
#
_symmetry.space_group_name_H-M   'P 1'
#
loop_
_entity.id
_entity.type
_entity.pdbx_description
1 polymer ?
#
loop_
_entity_poly.entity_id
_entity_poly.type
_entity_poly.pdbx_seq_one_letter_code
_entity_poly.pdbx_strand_id
1 'polypeptide(L)'
;MRKPPRLYFSFRSPRSWLAVRQLTERWPDAPDVVTFVPHWVPDDTMRTALAEADASFLDTPVSRAKHTYLLVGAERLAQRFGYRMVWPTEVDVDWSIPHMAWLYAREHQRGWQFYQAMVSARWERGENISDPAVVAAAAIEAGVDPAGANAAACDPATRAQAVAALAGAYQDDIFAVPYFVVGRHRFWGLERIDGFLDAALAAGVRG
;
A
#
# COMPACT_ATOMS: atom_id res chain seq x y z
N MET A 1 15.90 -19.72 -3.72
CA MET A 1 15.80 -18.44 -4.43
C MET A 1 15.70 -17.33 -3.40
N ARG A 2 16.40 -16.20 -3.57
CA ARG A 2 16.22 -15.03 -2.70
C ARG A 2 14.82 -14.44 -2.96
N LYS A 3 14.10 -14.08 -1.89
CA LYS A 3 12.82 -13.36 -2.03
C LYS A 3 13.09 -12.00 -2.70
N PRO A 4 12.22 -11.53 -3.63
CA PRO A 4 12.36 -10.20 -4.24
C PRO A 4 12.29 -9.11 -3.16
N PRO A 5 12.79 -7.90 -3.45
CA PRO A 5 12.53 -6.74 -2.60
C PRO A 5 11.04 -6.54 -2.40
N ARG A 6 10.63 -6.09 -1.22
CA ARG A 6 9.22 -5.85 -0.88
C ARG A 6 9.03 -4.42 -0.42
N LEU A 7 7.91 -3.85 -0.81
CA LEU A 7 7.41 -2.56 -0.31
C LEU A 7 6.02 -2.76 0.27
N TYR A 8 5.90 -2.58 1.58
CA TYR A 8 4.63 -2.56 2.29
C TYR A 8 4.04 -1.15 2.25
N PHE A 9 2.81 -1.03 1.78
CA PHE A 9 2.12 0.23 1.57
C PHE A 9 0.69 0.21 2.10
N SER A 10 0.11 1.39 2.29
CA SER A 10 -1.32 1.54 2.55
C SER A 10 -1.87 2.73 1.77
N PHE A 11 -3.05 2.56 1.18
CA PHE A 11 -3.80 3.68 0.59
C PHE A 11 -4.21 4.74 1.62
N ARG A 12 -4.29 4.36 2.91
CA ARG A 12 -4.53 5.28 4.01
C ARG A 12 -3.37 6.25 4.26
N SER A 13 -2.16 5.86 3.88
CA SER A 13 -0.95 6.58 4.25
C SER A 13 -0.48 7.51 3.12
N PRO A 14 -0.56 8.84 3.29
CA PRO A 14 0.01 9.77 2.32
C PRO A 14 1.52 9.59 2.20
N ARG A 15 2.20 9.15 3.27
CA ARG A 15 3.63 8.85 3.23
C ARG A 15 3.94 7.60 2.38
N SER A 16 3.03 6.61 2.32
CA SER A 16 3.17 5.48 1.38
C SER A 16 3.05 5.95 -0.06
N TRP A 17 2.06 6.80 -0.37
CA TRP A 17 1.92 7.41 -1.70
C TRP A 17 3.19 8.16 -2.12
N LEU A 18 3.71 9.05 -1.25
CA LEU A 18 4.94 9.80 -1.52
C LEU A 18 6.14 8.87 -1.71
N ALA A 19 6.25 7.81 -0.90
CA ALA A 19 7.35 6.86 -0.97
C ALA A 19 7.34 6.05 -2.28
N VAL A 20 6.17 5.57 -2.69
CA VAL A 20 6.03 4.84 -3.96
C VAL A 20 6.36 5.77 -5.13
N ARG A 21 5.85 6.99 -5.13
CA ARG A 21 6.12 7.97 -6.18
C ARG A 21 7.61 8.32 -6.29
N GLN A 22 8.26 8.61 -5.15
CA GLN A 22 9.70 8.85 -5.11
C GLN A 22 10.53 7.62 -5.53
N LEU A 23 10.09 6.42 -5.17
CA LEU A 23 10.74 5.19 -5.60
C LEU A 23 10.67 5.03 -7.12
N THR A 24 9.49 5.17 -7.72
CA THR A 24 9.28 4.95 -9.15
C THR A 24 9.84 6.06 -10.03
N GLU A 25 9.94 7.30 -9.54
CA GLU A 25 10.68 8.38 -10.22
C GLU A 25 12.19 8.11 -10.30
N ARG A 26 12.75 7.45 -9.28
CA ARG A 26 14.19 7.13 -9.19
C ARG A 26 14.53 5.76 -9.76
N TRP A 27 13.57 4.85 -9.75
CA TRP A 27 13.68 3.50 -10.27
C TRP A 27 12.38 3.14 -11.02
N PRO A 28 12.27 3.54 -12.31
CA PRO A 28 11.04 3.34 -13.09
C PRO A 28 10.56 1.90 -13.17
N ASP A 29 11.49 0.93 -13.20
CA ASP A 29 11.18 -0.50 -13.26
C ASP A 29 10.82 -1.11 -11.88
N ALA A 30 10.79 -0.31 -10.81
CA ALA A 30 10.44 -0.80 -9.47
C ALA A 30 9.10 -1.57 -9.43
N PRO A 31 8.03 -1.19 -10.15
CA PRO A 31 6.78 -1.95 -10.17
C PRO A 31 6.92 -3.39 -10.66
N ASP A 32 7.91 -3.69 -11.50
CA ASP A 32 8.14 -5.02 -12.08
C ASP A 32 9.06 -5.91 -11.23
N VAL A 33 9.93 -5.29 -10.41
CA VAL A 33 11.00 -6.00 -9.67
C VAL A 33 10.80 -5.97 -8.15
N VAL A 34 9.99 -5.06 -7.64
CA VAL A 34 9.64 -4.94 -6.21
C VAL A 34 8.25 -5.52 -5.99
N THR A 35 8.12 -6.43 -5.05
CA THR A 35 6.80 -6.92 -4.64
C THR A 35 6.11 -5.87 -3.76
N PHE A 36 5.04 -5.27 -4.26
CA PHE A 36 4.17 -4.39 -3.48
C PHE A 36 3.23 -5.25 -2.63
N VAL A 37 3.15 -4.94 -1.34
CA VAL A 37 2.31 -5.67 -0.37
C VAL A 37 1.40 -4.67 0.34
N PRO A 38 0.07 -4.83 0.24
CA PRO A 38 -0.85 -3.95 0.94
C PRO A 38 -0.85 -4.24 2.44
N HIS A 39 -0.96 -3.19 3.24
CA HIS A 39 -0.96 -3.29 4.70
C HIS A 39 -1.96 -2.30 5.30
N TRP A 40 -2.98 -2.81 5.99
CA TRP A 40 -4.04 -2.03 6.62
C TRP A 40 -4.57 -2.75 7.85
N VAL A 41 -5.30 -2.03 8.70
CA VAL A 41 -5.92 -2.61 9.90
C VAL A 41 -7.01 -3.60 9.48
N PRO A 42 -6.88 -4.89 9.79
CA PRO A 42 -7.86 -5.91 9.42
C PRO A 42 -9.16 -5.80 10.23
N ASP A 43 -10.26 -6.24 9.63
CA ASP A 43 -11.51 -6.48 10.34
C ASP A 43 -11.40 -7.68 11.32
N ASP A 44 -12.43 -7.88 12.16
CA ASP A 44 -12.40 -8.94 13.18
C ASP A 44 -12.34 -10.35 12.58
N THR A 45 -12.99 -10.57 11.44
CA THR A 45 -12.92 -11.85 10.73
C THR A 45 -11.50 -12.14 10.22
N MET A 46 -10.83 -11.13 9.68
CA MET A 46 -9.45 -11.28 9.24
C MET A 46 -8.49 -11.43 10.42
N ARG A 47 -8.75 -10.76 11.55
CA ARG A 47 -7.96 -10.95 12.78
C ARG A 47 -8.05 -12.41 13.28
N THR A 48 -9.24 -12.99 13.25
CA THR A 48 -9.45 -14.40 13.59
C THR A 48 -8.65 -15.30 12.65
N ALA A 49 -8.75 -15.09 11.34
CA ALA A 49 -8.01 -15.88 10.36
C ALA A 49 -6.47 -15.70 10.48
N LEU A 50 -5.99 -14.51 10.86
CA LEU A 50 -4.57 -14.29 11.16
C LEU A 50 -4.13 -15.09 12.38
N ALA A 51 -4.94 -15.13 13.45
CA ALA A 51 -4.64 -15.91 14.65
C ALA A 51 -4.59 -17.42 14.34
N GLU A 52 -5.50 -17.93 13.50
CA GLU A 52 -5.48 -19.31 13.01
C GLU A 52 -4.22 -19.65 12.18
N ALA A 53 -3.61 -18.63 11.57
CA ALA A 53 -2.35 -18.75 10.83
C ALA A 53 -1.09 -18.42 11.68
N ASP A 54 -1.19 -18.46 13.00
CA ASP A 54 -0.11 -18.10 13.94
C ASP A 54 0.47 -16.70 13.65
N ALA A 55 -0.35 -15.76 13.23
CA ALA A 55 0.03 -14.38 12.91
C ALA A 55 -0.87 -13.38 13.64
N SER A 56 -0.40 -12.14 13.72
CA SER A 56 -1.19 -11.03 14.24
C SER A 56 -0.89 -9.74 13.48
N PHE A 57 -1.79 -8.78 13.56
CA PHE A 57 -1.52 -7.44 13.03
C PHE A 57 -0.71 -6.64 14.05
N LEU A 58 0.50 -6.24 13.65
CA LEU A 58 1.35 -5.39 14.48
C LEU A 58 0.88 -3.95 14.34
N ASP A 59 0.21 -3.45 15.37
CA ASP A 59 -0.24 -2.06 15.44
C ASP A 59 0.65 -1.27 16.40
N THR A 60 1.05 -0.10 15.96
CA THR A 60 1.79 0.85 16.80
C THR A 60 0.90 2.06 17.05
N PRO A 61 0.20 2.11 18.19
CA PRO A 61 -0.65 3.24 18.51
C PRO A 61 0.12 4.56 18.48
N VAL A 62 -0.42 5.55 17.80
CA VAL A 62 0.15 6.88 17.75
C VAL A 62 -0.75 7.86 18.48
N SER A 63 -0.17 8.73 19.31
CA SER A 63 -0.93 9.80 19.94
C SER A 63 -1.51 10.75 18.90
N ARG A 64 -2.62 11.43 19.24
CA ARG A 64 -3.23 12.45 18.38
C ARG A 64 -2.21 13.49 17.90
N ALA A 65 -1.34 13.95 18.81
CA ALA A 65 -0.32 14.95 18.49
C ALA A 65 0.68 14.41 17.44
N LYS A 66 1.15 13.17 17.61
CA LYS A 66 2.04 12.52 16.64
C LYS A 66 1.33 12.31 15.29
N HIS A 67 0.06 11.90 15.30
CA HIS A 67 -0.72 11.73 14.08
C HIS A 67 -0.84 13.05 13.30
N THR A 68 -1.24 14.13 13.98
CA THR A 68 -1.32 15.48 13.36
C THR A 68 0.03 15.91 12.79
N TYR A 69 1.12 15.70 13.53
CA TYR A 69 2.48 16.03 13.04
C TYR A 69 2.84 15.26 11.77
N LEU A 70 2.50 13.97 11.70
CA LEU A 70 2.76 13.14 10.52
C LEU A 70 1.97 13.59 9.29
N LEU A 71 0.70 14.01 9.48
CA LEU A 71 -0.14 14.54 8.39
C LEU A 71 0.44 15.86 7.83
N VAL A 72 0.71 16.83 8.71
CA VAL A 72 1.35 18.10 8.31
C VAL A 72 2.72 17.85 7.66
N GLY A 73 3.47 16.88 8.17
CA GLY A 73 4.74 16.46 7.59
C GLY A 73 4.60 15.89 6.18
N ALA A 74 3.55 15.12 5.90
CA ALA A 74 3.28 14.58 4.56
C ALA A 74 2.97 15.70 3.55
N GLU A 75 2.15 16.69 3.93
CA GLU A 75 1.85 17.84 3.07
C GLU A 75 3.11 18.64 2.73
N ARG A 76 3.96 18.93 3.73
CA ARG A 76 5.24 19.63 3.49
C ARG A 76 6.15 18.83 2.54
N LEU A 77 6.19 17.51 2.66
CA LEU A 77 6.97 16.66 1.77
C LEU A 77 6.41 16.66 0.35
N ALA A 78 5.07 16.57 0.18
CA ALA A 78 4.42 16.69 -1.12
C ALA A 78 4.80 18.03 -1.80
N GLN A 79 4.69 19.14 -1.09
CA GLN A 79 5.08 20.47 -1.58
C GLN A 79 6.56 20.51 -1.94
N ARG A 80 7.44 19.97 -1.09
CA ARG A 80 8.90 19.92 -1.35
C ARG A 80 9.25 19.14 -2.61
N PHE A 81 8.50 18.07 -2.90
CA PHE A 81 8.68 17.24 -4.10
C PHE A 81 7.95 17.81 -5.33
N GLY A 82 7.23 18.92 -5.20
CA GLY A 82 6.44 19.50 -6.28
C GLY A 82 5.17 18.72 -6.62
N TYR A 83 4.67 17.88 -5.69
CA TYR A 83 3.44 17.13 -5.89
C TYR A 83 2.22 17.91 -5.42
N ARG A 84 1.19 17.92 -6.27
CA ARG A 84 -0.13 18.40 -5.85
C ARG A 84 -0.75 17.37 -4.92
N MET A 85 -1.12 17.81 -3.71
CA MET A 85 -1.83 16.99 -2.74
C MET A 85 -3.15 17.64 -2.37
N VAL A 86 -4.22 16.86 -2.34
CA VAL A 86 -5.56 17.27 -1.90
C VAL A 86 -5.95 16.38 -0.72
N TRP A 87 -6.28 16.99 0.42
CA TRP A 87 -6.77 16.21 1.56
C TRP A 87 -8.19 15.72 1.28
N PRO A 88 -8.45 14.41 1.45
CA PRO A 88 -9.80 13.87 1.33
C PRO A 88 -10.72 14.42 2.42
N THR A 89 -11.96 14.68 2.06
CA THR A 89 -12.98 15.13 3.00
C THR A 89 -13.50 14.00 3.87
N GLU A 90 -13.58 12.78 3.32
CA GLU A 90 -13.98 11.57 4.03
C GLU A 90 -12.79 11.00 4.78
N VAL A 91 -12.96 10.88 6.11
CA VAL A 91 -11.95 10.34 7.03
C VAL A 91 -12.26 8.92 7.49
N ASP A 92 -13.53 8.53 7.48
CA ASP A 92 -14.02 7.21 7.92
C ASP A 92 -14.21 6.30 6.71
N VAL A 93 -13.11 5.86 6.15
CA VAL A 93 -13.04 4.99 4.95
C VAL A 93 -12.91 3.53 5.39
N ASP A 94 -13.69 2.63 4.80
CA ASP A 94 -13.40 1.20 4.90
C ASP A 94 -12.17 0.84 4.07
N TRP A 95 -11.03 0.74 4.76
CA TRP A 95 -9.74 0.48 4.13
C TRP A 95 -9.61 -0.92 3.54
N SER A 96 -10.49 -1.85 3.89
CA SER A 96 -10.51 -3.18 3.29
C SER A 96 -10.87 -3.11 1.81
N ILE A 97 -11.83 -2.26 1.45
CA ILE A 97 -12.33 -2.12 0.07
C ILE A 97 -11.20 -1.79 -0.93
N PRO A 98 -10.46 -0.66 -0.80
CA PRO A 98 -9.44 -0.33 -1.79
C PRO A 98 -8.25 -1.30 -1.80
N HIS A 99 -7.89 -1.88 -0.65
CA HIS A 99 -6.78 -2.83 -0.60
C HIS A 99 -7.14 -4.18 -1.21
N MET A 100 -8.36 -4.67 -1.00
CA MET A 100 -8.83 -5.91 -1.62
C MET A 100 -9.12 -5.74 -3.12
N ALA A 101 -9.65 -4.61 -3.55
CA ALA A 101 -9.78 -4.26 -4.97
C ALA A 101 -8.40 -4.23 -5.66
N TRP A 102 -7.37 -3.73 -4.98
CA TRP A 102 -5.99 -3.80 -5.49
C TRP A 102 -5.47 -5.23 -5.59
N LEU A 103 -5.76 -6.11 -4.59
CA LEU A 103 -5.39 -7.52 -4.66
C LEU A 103 -6.05 -8.21 -5.86
N TYR A 104 -7.32 -7.94 -6.10
CA TYR A 104 -8.03 -8.39 -7.29
C TYR A 104 -7.36 -7.92 -8.58
N ALA A 105 -7.07 -6.63 -8.71
CA ALA A 105 -6.40 -6.08 -9.89
C ALA A 105 -4.97 -6.67 -10.08
N ARG A 106 -4.24 -6.92 -9.00
CA ARG A 106 -2.93 -7.57 -9.05
C ARG A 106 -3.01 -9.00 -9.58
N GLU A 107 -4.03 -9.76 -9.21
CA GLU A 107 -4.26 -11.12 -9.74
C GLU A 107 -4.49 -11.10 -11.25
N HIS A 108 -5.10 -10.02 -11.76
CA HIS A 108 -5.30 -9.77 -13.19
C HIS A 108 -4.11 -9.05 -13.86
N GLN A 109 -2.94 -8.99 -13.20
CA GLN A 109 -1.71 -8.35 -13.71
C GLN A 109 -1.88 -6.84 -14.00
N ARG A 110 -2.79 -6.17 -13.27
CA ARG A 110 -3.08 -4.74 -13.36
C ARG A 110 -2.91 -4.00 -12.03
N GLY A 111 -2.23 -4.60 -11.08
CA GLY A 111 -2.04 -4.03 -9.75
C GLY A 111 -1.36 -2.67 -9.77
N TRP A 112 -0.37 -2.45 -10.66
CA TRP A 112 0.30 -1.17 -10.76
C TRP A 112 -0.61 -0.07 -11.31
N GLN A 113 -1.31 -0.32 -12.41
CA GLN A 113 -2.24 0.62 -13.02
C GLN A 113 -3.36 0.98 -12.05
N PHE A 114 -3.92 -0.02 -11.36
CA PHE A 114 -4.95 0.20 -10.36
C PHE A 114 -4.42 1.02 -9.17
N TYR A 115 -3.20 0.74 -8.70
CA TYR A 115 -2.55 1.53 -7.66
C TYR A 115 -2.47 3.00 -8.05
N GLN A 116 -2.00 3.31 -9.27
CA GLN A 116 -1.87 4.67 -9.77
C GLN A 116 -3.23 5.40 -9.80
N ALA A 117 -4.27 4.77 -10.35
CA ALA A 117 -5.62 5.31 -10.39
C ALA A 117 -6.16 5.62 -8.98
N MET A 118 -5.99 4.68 -8.03
CA MET A 118 -6.48 4.82 -6.66
C MET A 118 -5.73 5.89 -5.86
N VAL A 119 -4.41 5.99 -5.98
CA VAL A 119 -3.67 7.04 -5.26
C VAL A 119 -3.92 8.41 -5.85
N SER A 120 -4.15 8.52 -7.16
CA SER A 120 -4.58 9.75 -7.80
C SER A 120 -5.97 10.17 -7.32
N ALA A 121 -6.94 9.24 -7.27
CA ALA A 121 -8.26 9.49 -6.67
C ALA A 121 -8.11 10.01 -5.23
N ARG A 122 -7.36 9.31 -4.39
CA ARG A 122 -7.26 9.63 -2.96
C ARG A 122 -6.48 10.90 -2.67
N TRP A 123 -5.28 11.04 -3.24
CA TRP A 123 -4.31 12.05 -2.80
C TRP A 123 -4.19 13.26 -3.74
N GLU A 124 -4.65 13.14 -5.00
CA GLU A 124 -4.59 14.24 -5.98
C GLU A 124 -5.97 14.86 -6.24
N ARG A 125 -7.06 14.07 -6.07
CA ARG A 125 -8.45 14.53 -6.22
C ARG A 125 -9.24 14.61 -4.92
N GLY A 126 -8.76 13.96 -3.83
CA GLY A 126 -9.40 13.99 -2.53
C GLY A 126 -10.68 13.14 -2.43
N GLU A 127 -10.81 12.11 -3.28
CA GLU A 127 -12.00 11.27 -3.39
C GLU A 127 -12.06 10.21 -2.28
N ASN A 128 -13.28 9.74 -1.98
CA ASN A 128 -13.49 8.58 -1.11
C ASN A 128 -13.23 7.28 -1.88
N ILE A 129 -12.10 6.64 -1.65
CA ILE A 129 -11.70 5.42 -2.35
C ILE A 129 -12.37 4.13 -1.84
N SER A 130 -13.31 4.22 -0.89
CA SER A 130 -14.25 3.13 -0.57
C SER A 130 -15.60 3.28 -1.25
N ASP A 131 -15.83 4.38 -1.97
CA ASP A 131 -17.01 4.57 -2.81
C ASP A 131 -16.97 3.62 -4.01
N PRO A 132 -18.00 2.79 -4.23
CA PRO A 132 -18.06 1.87 -5.35
C PRO A 132 -17.88 2.53 -6.72
N ALA A 133 -18.33 3.78 -6.90
CA ALA A 133 -18.15 4.51 -8.15
C ALA A 133 -16.67 4.87 -8.40
N VAL A 134 -15.94 5.25 -7.34
CA VAL A 134 -14.50 5.56 -7.42
C VAL A 134 -13.69 4.29 -7.68
N VAL A 135 -14.02 3.19 -7.00
CA VAL A 135 -13.39 1.87 -7.23
C VAL A 135 -13.62 1.41 -8.66
N ALA A 136 -14.87 1.53 -9.16
CA ALA A 136 -15.21 1.16 -10.53
C ALA A 136 -14.45 2.00 -11.57
N ALA A 137 -14.35 3.33 -11.36
CA ALA A 137 -13.60 4.21 -12.24
C ALA A 137 -12.10 3.83 -12.28
N ALA A 138 -11.50 3.56 -11.15
CA ALA A 138 -10.10 3.10 -11.07
C ALA A 138 -9.90 1.72 -11.73
N ALA A 139 -10.87 0.83 -11.61
CA ALA A 139 -10.83 -0.48 -12.27
C ALA A 139 -10.88 -0.35 -13.80
N ILE A 140 -11.76 0.51 -14.31
CA ILE A 140 -11.87 0.80 -15.74
C ILE A 140 -10.54 1.40 -16.26
N GLU A 141 -9.98 2.39 -15.55
CA GLU A 141 -8.71 3.01 -15.90
C GLU A 141 -7.56 1.99 -15.93
N ALA A 142 -7.56 1.05 -14.99
CA ALA A 142 -6.57 -0.03 -14.91
C ALA A 142 -6.80 -1.17 -15.92
N GLY A 143 -7.95 -1.24 -16.56
CA GLY A 143 -8.32 -2.30 -17.52
C GLY A 143 -8.71 -3.62 -16.85
N VAL A 144 -9.35 -3.56 -15.66
CA VAL A 144 -9.95 -4.73 -14.99
C VAL A 144 -11.46 -4.57 -14.85
N ASP A 145 -12.16 -5.70 -14.62
CA ASP A 145 -13.60 -5.69 -14.42
C ASP A 145 -14.00 -4.89 -13.17
N PRO A 146 -14.80 -3.80 -13.31
CA PRO A 146 -15.21 -2.97 -12.20
C PRO A 146 -16.16 -3.69 -11.22
N ALA A 147 -16.96 -4.66 -11.69
CA ALA A 147 -17.83 -5.43 -10.83
C ALA A 147 -17.01 -6.36 -9.93
N GLY A 148 -15.99 -7.04 -10.47
CA GLY A 148 -15.06 -7.85 -9.72
C GLY A 148 -14.25 -7.04 -8.72
N ALA A 149 -13.76 -5.86 -9.09
CA ALA A 149 -13.04 -4.97 -8.18
C ALA A 149 -13.92 -4.52 -7.00
N ASN A 150 -15.18 -4.18 -7.23
CA ASN A 150 -16.13 -3.82 -6.18
C ASN A 150 -16.53 -5.00 -5.28
N ALA A 151 -16.61 -6.21 -5.84
CA ALA A 151 -16.93 -7.42 -5.08
C ALA A 151 -15.74 -7.96 -4.27
N ALA A 152 -14.53 -7.53 -4.54
CA ALA A 152 -13.29 -8.08 -4.00
C ALA A 152 -13.26 -8.18 -2.46
N ALA A 153 -13.83 -7.20 -1.76
CA ALA A 153 -13.86 -7.19 -0.30
C ALA A 153 -14.77 -8.28 0.30
N CYS A 154 -15.72 -8.81 -0.48
CA CYS A 154 -16.61 -9.90 -0.11
C CYS A 154 -16.18 -11.24 -0.71
N ASP A 155 -15.24 -11.26 -1.65
CA ASP A 155 -14.79 -12.48 -2.31
C ASP A 155 -13.87 -13.31 -1.39
N PRO A 156 -14.21 -14.59 -1.13
CA PRO A 156 -13.43 -15.43 -0.24
C PRO A 156 -11.96 -15.65 -0.68
N ALA A 157 -11.71 -15.74 -1.99
CA ALA A 157 -10.36 -15.94 -2.51
C ALA A 157 -9.50 -14.69 -2.30
N THR A 158 -10.04 -13.50 -2.56
CA THR A 158 -9.37 -12.22 -2.30
C THR A 158 -9.15 -12.00 -0.80
N ARG A 159 -10.11 -12.37 0.06
CA ARG A 159 -9.95 -12.32 1.52
C ARG A 159 -8.83 -13.24 2.00
N ALA A 160 -8.71 -14.45 1.45
CA ALA A 160 -7.60 -15.35 1.75
C ALA A 160 -6.24 -14.76 1.34
N GLN A 161 -6.16 -14.11 0.18
CA GLN A 161 -4.96 -13.39 -0.23
C GLN A 161 -4.63 -12.22 0.70
N ALA A 162 -5.63 -11.51 1.19
CA ALA A 162 -5.48 -10.42 2.16
C ALA A 162 -4.88 -10.93 3.48
N VAL A 163 -5.41 -12.02 4.02
CA VAL A 163 -4.87 -12.69 5.21
C VAL A 163 -3.42 -13.13 4.99
N ALA A 164 -3.12 -13.76 3.84
CA ALA A 164 -1.76 -14.18 3.51
C ALA A 164 -0.78 -12.98 3.40
N ALA A 165 -1.22 -11.85 2.83
CA ALA A 165 -0.41 -10.63 2.76
C ALA A 165 -0.09 -10.05 4.16
N LEU A 166 -1.10 -10.00 5.03
CA LEU A 166 -0.93 -9.51 6.41
C LEU A 166 -0.13 -10.48 7.29
N ALA A 167 -0.30 -11.80 7.12
CA ALA A 167 0.53 -12.81 7.78
C ALA A 167 1.99 -12.70 7.34
N GLY A 168 2.24 -12.47 6.05
CA GLY A 168 3.58 -12.19 5.52
C GLY A 168 4.18 -10.90 6.10
N ALA A 169 3.36 -9.87 6.32
CA ALA A 169 3.79 -8.64 6.99
C ALA A 169 4.18 -8.90 8.45
N TYR A 170 3.43 -9.73 9.19
CA TYR A 170 3.78 -10.15 10.54
C TYR A 170 5.12 -10.89 10.58
N GLN A 171 5.35 -11.83 9.65
CA GLN A 171 6.62 -12.56 9.55
C GLN A 171 7.81 -11.67 9.20
N ASP A 172 7.59 -10.56 8.52
CA ASP A 172 8.61 -9.56 8.18
C ASP A 172 8.75 -8.44 9.24
N ASP A 173 8.04 -8.55 10.38
CA ASP A 173 8.02 -7.58 11.50
C ASP A 173 7.55 -6.18 11.08
N ILE A 174 6.56 -6.10 10.19
CA ILE A 174 6.04 -4.84 9.67
C ILE A 174 5.06 -4.23 10.67
N PHE A 175 5.44 -3.13 11.29
CA PHE A 175 4.65 -2.41 12.30
C PHE A 175 4.08 -1.07 11.82
N ALA A 176 4.50 -0.60 10.66
CA ALA A 176 4.07 0.67 10.07
C ALA A 176 4.39 0.72 8.56
N VAL A 177 3.85 1.69 7.83
CA VAL A 177 4.10 1.90 6.39
C VAL A 177 4.41 3.37 6.09
N PRO A 178 5.18 3.66 5.01
CA PRO A 178 5.83 2.73 4.07
C PRO A 178 6.99 1.97 4.72
N TYR A 179 7.17 0.73 4.32
CA TYR A 179 8.25 -0.13 4.83
C TYR A 179 8.87 -0.93 3.70
N PHE A 180 10.19 -0.92 3.60
CA PHE A 180 10.93 -1.60 2.53
C PHE A 180 11.77 -2.72 3.11
N VAL A 181 11.85 -3.84 2.38
CA VAL A 181 12.58 -5.03 2.79
C VAL A 181 13.42 -5.58 1.65
N VAL A 182 14.72 -5.78 1.87
CA VAL A 182 15.63 -6.48 0.95
C VAL A 182 16.41 -7.54 1.74
N GLY A 183 16.15 -8.83 1.47
CA GLY A 183 16.73 -9.91 2.26
C GLY A 183 16.40 -9.75 3.74
N ARG A 184 17.43 -9.51 4.57
CA ARG A 184 17.29 -9.23 6.02
C ARG A 184 17.31 -7.74 6.37
N HIS A 185 17.53 -6.85 5.39
CA HIS A 185 17.57 -5.41 5.63
C HIS A 185 16.16 -4.84 5.68
N ARG A 186 15.93 -3.92 6.62
CA ARG A 186 14.65 -3.31 6.95
C ARG A 186 14.79 -1.79 6.91
N PHE A 187 13.86 -1.12 6.23
CA PHE A 187 13.89 0.33 6.05
C PHE A 187 12.49 0.89 6.27
N TRP A 188 12.27 1.54 7.39
CA TRP A 188 10.99 2.16 7.70
C TRP A 188 10.99 3.65 7.39
N GLY A 189 10.02 4.07 6.61
CA GLY A 189 9.76 5.45 6.26
C GLY A 189 10.34 5.89 4.92
N LEU A 190 9.74 6.93 4.39
CA LEU A 190 10.10 7.58 3.12
C LEU A 190 11.58 7.97 3.07
N GLU A 191 12.13 8.41 4.20
CA GLU A 191 13.50 8.91 4.33
C GLU A 191 14.57 7.82 4.19
N ARG A 192 14.14 6.57 4.06
CA ARG A 192 15.04 5.39 3.93
C ARG A 192 15.10 4.81 2.52
N ILE A 193 14.53 5.49 1.53
CA ILE A 193 14.54 5.01 0.13
C ILE A 193 15.97 4.85 -0.40
N ASP A 194 16.90 5.77 -0.05
CA ASP A 194 18.30 5.66 -0.48
C ASP A 194 18.93 4.34 -0.01
N GLY A 195 18.82 4.05 1.27
CA GLY A 195 19.34 2.79 1.82
C GLY A 195 18.68 1.55 1.22
N PHE A 196 17.38 1.63 0.88
CA PHE A 196 16.69 0.54 0.19
C PHE A 196 17.22 0.33 -1.22
N LEU A 197 17.42 1.40 -2.00
CA LEU A 197 17.97 1.33 -3.36
C LEU A 197 19.37 0.75 -3.36
N ASP A 198 20.24 1.23 -2.45
CA ASP A 198 21.62 0.72 -2.30
C ASP A 198 21.63 -0.78 -1.97
N ALA A 199 20.75 -1.22 -1.05
CA ALA A 199 20.63 -2.62 -0.67
C ALA A 199 20.06 -3.48 -1.81
N ALA A 200 19.13 -2.97 -2.62
CA ALA A 200 18.58 -3.67 -3.78
C ALA A 200 19.65 -3.87 -4.85
N LEU A 201 20.42 -2.82 -5.16
CA LEU A 201 21.57 -2.91 -6.08
C LEU A 201 22.63 -3.91 -5.60
N ALA A 202 23.00 -3.84 -4.32
CA ALA A 202 23.97 -4.79 -3.72
C ALA A 202 23.46 -6.23 -3.74
N ALA A 203 22.14 -6.45 -3.72
CA ALA A 203 21.51 -7.75 -3.87
C ALA A 203 21.45 -8.25 -5.34
N GLY A 204 21.87 -7.45 -6.30
CA GLY A 204 21.86 -7.76 -7.74
C GLY A 204 20.48 -7.58 -8.39
N VAL A 205 19.57 -6.87 -7.75
CA VAL A 205 18.26 -6.52 -8.34
C VAL A 205 18.51 -5.36 -9.30
N ARG A 206 18.32 -5.63 -10.58
CA ARG A 206 18.42 -4.63 -11.65
C ARG A 206 17.06 -4.50 -12.33
N GLY A 207 16.66 -3.27 -12.61
CA GLY A 207 15.59 -2.99 -13.56
C GLY A 207 16.12 -3.05 -14.96
#